data_f5a5b740d02c8b16ab9c0cfd0b1d14b6
#
_entry.id   f5a5b740d02c8b16ab9c0cfd0b1d14b6
#
_cell.length_a   1.000
_cell.length_b   1.000
_cell.length_c   1.000
_cell.angle_alpha   90.00
_cell.angle_beta   90.00
_cell.angle_gamma   90.00
#
_symmetry.space_group_name_H-M   'P 1'
#
loop_
_entity.id
_entity.type
_entity.pdbx_description
1 polymer ?
#
loop_
_entity_poly.entity_id
_entity_poly.type
_entity_poly.pdbx_seq_one_letter_code
_entity_poly.pdbx_strand_id
1 'polypeptide(L)'
;MNKLYLLILSLFCLCVNAQNQDDVERYFMQYFNGGNAIAAPSARVSVSRLNAKRALVWQAWCKANKAAAYHLPAIDSLGGTTDKWQLPDTLEPHAVMPFYFGSKGCKPEAGYPLYVYLHGSGPKQQEWQTGLILAKRFADAPSLYFIPQIPNDGEWYRWWQRSKQVAWCNLLREAMLSPDVNPNRLYVFGISEGGYGSQRLASFYADYWAAAGPMAGGEPLKNAPVENLEHIGFSFRTGANDAGFYRNRLTGYTKEALDSMEALYPAGFRHKVELIPGRQHFIDYSVTTPWLSHFTRNPHPKHFIWEDFEMDGLHRTGFYNIKVNKRPAAECRTRYDVNIAANEVNIVVEDVHYTTVERDPVYGIELKFSRHYTPACGGSFTLYLDEHLVDLSQPVKVVVNGKTICERRLRLDVKNMVQSLATYFDPERIYPAAVEVVY
;
A
#
# COMPACT_ATOMS: atom_id res chain seq x y z
N MET A 1 -26.71 -48.63 -13.18
CA MET A 1 -26.21 -47.53 -14.04
C MET A 1 -25.93 -46.24 -13.31
N ASN A 2 -26.78 -45.77 -12.37
CA ASN A 2 -26.59 -44.43 -11.71
C ASN A 2 -25.35 -44.25 -10.82
N LYS A 3 -24.82 -45.30 -10.17
CA LYS A 3 -23.63 -45.18 -9.30
C LYS A 3 -22.32 -45.04 -10.08
N LEU A 4 -22.22 -45.63 -11.28
CA LEU A 4 -21.03 -45.51 -12.12
C LEU A 4 -20.93 -44.11 -12.77
N TYR A 5 -22.06 -43.53 -13.17
CA TYR A 5 -22.10 -42.16 -13.69
C TYR A 5 -21.73 -41.11 -12.63
N LEU A 6 -22.16 -41.27 -11.39
CA LEU A 6 -21.76 -40.36 -10.28
C LEU A 6 -20.26 -40.46 -9.98
N LEU A 7 -19.67 -41.68 -10.04
CA LEU A 7 -18.24 -41.88 -9.80
C LEU A 7 -17.38 -41.26 -10.92
N ILE A 8 -17.80 -41.43 -12.18
CA ILE A 8 -17.11 -40.83 -13.34
C ILE A 8 -17.22 -39.29 -13.32
N LEU A 9 -18.40 -38.73 -12.99
CA LEU A 9 -18.56 -37.30 -12.83
C LEU A 9 -17.72 -36.73 -11.68
N SER A 10 -17.61 -37.43 -10.56
CA SER A 10 -16.80 -37.02 -9.42
C SER A 10 -15.29 -37.09 -9.72
N LEU A 11 -14.83 -38.11 -10.42
CA LEU A 11 -13.44 -38.20 -10.89
C LEU A 11 -13.11 -37.11 -11.93
N PHE A 12 -14.01 -36.84 -12.87
CA PHE A 12 -13.82 -35.80 -13.88
C PHE A 12 -13.77 -34.39 -13.24
N CYS A 13 -14.64 -34.11 -12.27
CA CYS A 13 -14.61 -32.88 -11.49
C CYS A 13 -13.32 -32.75 -10.65
N LEU A 14 -12.80 -33.82 -10.10
CA LEU A 14 -11.53 -33.85 -9.36
C LEU A 14 -10.34 -33.59 -10.29
N CYS A 15 -10.29 -34.22 -11.45
CA CYS A 15 -9.22 -33.99 -12.44
C CYS A 15 -9.21 -32.54 -13.00
N VAL A 16 -10.37 -32.00 -13.33
CA VAL A 16 -10.47 -30.61 -13.84
C VAL A 16 -10.09 -29.58 -12.75
N ASN A 17 -10.43 -29.85 -11.49
CA ASN A 17 -10.02 -28.96 -10.39
C ASN A 17 -8.50 -29.04 -10.12
N ALA A 18 -7.90 -30.23 -10.20
CA ALA A 18 -6.46 -30.43 -10.04
C ALA A 18 -5.67 -29.71 -11.15
N GLN A 19 -6.06 -29.86 -12.40
CA GLN A 19 -5.41 -29.20 -13.54
C GLN A 19 -5.47 -27.67 -13.45
N ASN A 20 -6.60 -27.08 -13.01
CA ASN A 20 -6.71 -25.65 -12.78
C ASN A 20 -5.82 -25.15 -11.64
N GLN A 21 -5.59 -25.95 -10.60
CA GLN A 21 -4.73 -25.58 -9.48
C GLN A 21 -3.26 -25.57 -9.89
N ASP A 22 -2.80 -26.56 -10.66
CA ASP A 22 -1.44 -26.63 -11.17
C ASP A 22 -1.11 -25.47 -12.12
N ASP A 23 -2.08 -25.04 -12.94
CA ASP A 23 -1.92 -23.89 -13.83
C ASP A 23 -1.81 -22.56 -13.05
N VAL A 24 -2.59 -22.37 -11.99
CA VAL A 24 -2.51 -21.20 -11.11
C VAL A 24 -1.16 -21.16 -10.39
N GLU A 25 -0.72 -22.28 -9.85
CA GLU A 25 0.57 -22.39 -9.18
C GLU A 25 1.73 -22.09 -10.14
N ARG A 26 1.70 -22.67 -11.35
CA ARG A 26 2.70 -22.40 -12.39
C ARG A 26 2.76 -20.94 -12.77
N TYR A 27 1.61 -20.26 -12.86
CA TYR A 27 1.56 -18.83 -13.12
C TYR A 27 2.29 -18.03 -12.04
N PHE A 28 2.03 -18.31 -10.75
CA PHE A 28 2.67 -17.59 -9.64
C PHE A 28 4.15 -17.96 -9.49
N MET A 29 4.55 -19.21 -9.72
CA MET A 29 5.96 -19.59 -9.75
C MET A 29 6.74 -18.80 -10.81
N GLN A 30 6.14 -18.61 -11.98
CA GLN A 30 6.76 -17.83 -13.04
C GLN A 30 6.81 -16.32 -12.70
N TYR A 31 5.80 -15.81 -12.02
CA TYR A 31 5.79 -14.44 -11.49
C TYR A 31 6.98 -14.19 -10.54
N PHE A 32 7.25 -15.09 -9.59
CA PHE A 32 8.37 -14.94 -8.65
C PHE A 32 9.74 -15.17 -9.29
N ASN A 33 9.82 -16.02 -10.28
CA ASN A 33 11.09 -16.31 -10.99
C ASN A 33 11.47 -15.27 -12.04
N GLY A 34 10.67 -14.24 -12.26
CA GLY A 34 10.93 -13.21 -13.28
C GLY A 34 10.91 -13.75 -14.72
N GLY A 35 10.26 -14.89 -14.95
CA GLY A 35 10.14 -15.50 -16.28
C GLY A 35 9.22 -14.74 -17.23
N ASN A 36 9.20 -15.15 -18.51
CA ASN A 36 8.29 -14.59 -19.51
C ASN A 36 6.84 -14.73 -19.03
N ALA A 37 6.06 -13.64 -19.15
CA ALA A 37 4.68 -13.62 -18.75
C ALA A 37 3.88 -14.70 -19.49
N ILE A 38 3.30 -15.66 -18.75
CA ILE A 38 2.30 -16.60 -19.29
C ILE A 38 0.91 -16.03 -19.10
N ALA A 39 -0.01 -16.48 -19.95
CA ALA A 39 -1.42 -16.12 -19.79
C ALA A 39 -1.96 -16.63 -18.45
N ALA A 40 -2.64 -15.76 -17.71
CA ALA A 40 -3.30 -16.17 -16.48
C ALA A 40 -4.39 -17.22 -16.78
N PRO A 41 -4.47 -18.31 -16.01
CA PRO A 41 -5.46 -19.35 -16.21
C PRO A 41 -6.87 -18.80 -16.06
N SER A 42 -7.77 -19.15 -16.99
CA SER A 42 -9.15 -18.67 -17.01
C SER A 42 -10.11 -19.82 -16.79
N ALA A 43 -11.01 -19.65 -15.85
CA ALA A 43 -12.13 -20.55 -15.62
C ALA A 43 -13.30 -19.78 -15.01
N ARG A 44 -14.49 -19.98 -15.56
CA ARG A 44 -15.70 -19.34 -15.04
C ARG A 44 -16.01 -19.82 -13.63
N VAL A 45 -16.39 -18.90 -12.75
CA VAL A 45 -16.74 -19.17 -11.36
C VAL A 45 -18.20 -18.77 -11.11
N SER A 46 -18.93 -19.57 -10.35
CA SER A 46 -20.25 -19.18 -9.83
C SER A 46 -20.12 -18.45 -8.49
N VAL A 47 -21.07 -17.59 -8.17
CA VAL A 47 -21.08 -16.84 -6.88
C VAL A 47 -20.94 -17.79 -5.69
N SER A 48 -21.64 -18.94 -5.70
CA SER A 48 -21.57 -19.93 -4.63
C SER A 48 -20.20 -20.61 -4.43
N ARG A 49 -19.28 -20.47 -5.40
CA ARG A 49 -17.94 -21.07 -5.35
C ARG A 49 -16.83 -20.04 -5.14
N LEU A 50 -17.14 -18.75 -4.98
CA LEU A 50 -16.13 -17.69 -4.88
C LEU A 50 -15.13 -17.94 -3.77
N ASN A 51 -15.60 -18.16 -2.54
CA ASN A 51 -14.70 -18.36 -1.39
C ASN A 51 -13.80 -19.58 -1.54
N ALA A 52 -14.34 -20.69 -2.04
CA ALA A 52 -13.53 -21.90 -2.31
C ALA A 52 -12.45 -21.64 -3.38
N LYS A 53 -12.77 -20.86 -4.42
CA LYS A 53 -11.79 -20.52 -5.47
C LYS A 53 -10.77 -19.49 -4.99
N ARG A 54 -11.14 -18.49 -4.19
CA ARG A 54 -10.19 -17.57 -3.54
C ARG A 54 -9.20 -18.35 -2.67
N ALA A 55 -9.70 -19.29 -1.87
CA ALA A 55 -8.83 -20.13 -1.03
C ALA A 55 -7.81 -20.92 -1.85
N LEU A 56 -8.20 -21.51 -2.97
CA LEU A 56 -7.30 -22.22 -3.88
C LEU A 56 -6.25 -21.30 -4.50
N VAL A 57 -6.67 -20.13 -4.98
CA VAL A 57 -5.77 -19.12 -5.57
C VAL A 57 -4.78 -18.61 -4.51
N TRP A 58 -5.25 -18.34 -3.29
CA TRP A 58 -4.39 -17.94 -2.17
C TRP A 58 -3.38 -19.02 -1.78
N GLN A 59 -3.81 -20.29 -1.67
CA GLN A 59 -2.91 -21.41 -1.38
C GLN A 59 -1.81 -21.57 -2.44
N ALA A 60 -2.16 -21.43 -3.72
CA ALA A 60 -1.19 -21.46 -4.81
C ALA A 60 -0.18 -20.31 -4.71
N TRP A 61 -0.64 -19.11 -4.35
CA TRP A 61 0.22 -17.94 -4.08
C TRP A 61 1.19 -18.19 -2.92
N CYS A 62 0.67 -18.65 -1.76
CA CYS A 62 1.49 -18.99 -0.59
C CYS A 62 2.56 -20.04 -0.91
N LYS A 63 2.21 -21.05 -1.73
CA LYS A 63 3.16 -22.10 -2.15
C LYS A 63 4.23 -21.53 -3.07
N ALA A 64 3.84 -20.73 -4.07
CA ALA A 64 4.76 -20.12 -5.01
C ALA A 64 5.68 -19.08 -4.35
N ASN A 65 5.22 -18.36 -3.33
CA ASN A 65 6.02 -17.38 -2.60
C ASN A 65 7.26 -17.98 -1.93
N LYS A 66 7.30 -19.29 -1.69
CA LYS A 66 8.51 -19.95 -1.16
C LYS A 66 9.73 -19.82 -2.07
N ALA A 67 9.52 -19.52 -3.36
CA ALA A 67 10.59 -19.22 -4.31
C ALA A 67 11.01 -17.74 -4.33
N ALA A 68 10.35 -16.87 -3.57
CA ALA A 68 10.72 -15.45 -3.49
C ALA A 68 12.08 -15.27 -2.79
N ALA A 69 12.77 -14.18 -3.15
CA ALA A 69 14.10 -13.89 -2.60
C ALA A 69 14.09 -13.28 -1.19
N TYR A 70 12.93 -12.77 -0.75
CA TYR A 70 12.81 -12.03 0.50
C TYR A 70 11.77 -12.68 1.40
N HIS A 71 12.19 -13.05 2.61
CA HIS A 71 11.33 -13.61 3.65
C HIS A 71 11.55 -12.92 4.98
N LEU A 72 10.51 -12.89 5.81
CA LEU A 72 10.63 -12.49 7.21
C LEU A 72 11.09 -13.68 8.05
N PRO A 73 11.98 -13.49 9.03
CA PRO A 73 12.38 -14.54 9.94
C PRO A 73 11.23 -14.93 10.88
N ALA A 74 11.42 -16.02 11.62
CA ALA A 74 10.52 -16.38 12.72
C ALA A 74 10.45 -15.24 13.75
N ILE A 75 9.26 -15.03 14.33
CA ILE A 75 9.04 -13.98 15.32
C ILE A 75 9.69 -14.38 16.65
N ASP A 76 10.54 -13.50 17.16
CA ASP A 76 11.14 -13.56 18.48
C ASP A 76 10.73 -12.32 19.30
N SER A 77 11.21 -12.19 20.53
CA SER A 77 11.07 -10.95 21.30
C SER A 77 11.80 -9.79 20.61
N LEU A 78 11.26 -8.58 20.68
CA LEU A 78 11.82 -7.42 20.00
C LEU A 78 13.27 -7.15 20.46
N GLY A 79 14.22 -7.25 19.52
CA GLY A 79 15.66 -7.10 19.70
C GLY A 79 16.36 -8.38 20.12
N GLY A 80 15.71 -9.54 20.11
CA GLY A 80 16.34 -10.84 20.27
C GLY A 80 17.12 -11.27 19.02
N THR A 81 16.55 -11.02 17.84
CA THR A 81 17.12 -11.45 16.55
C THR A 81 17.22 -10.27 15.57
N THR A 82 18.25 -10.32 14.73
CA THR A 82 18.39 -9.45 13.55
C THR A 82 18.49 -10.31 12.32
N ASP A 83 17.98 -9.81 11.19
CA ASP A 83 18.15 -10.40 9.88
C ASP A 83 18.52 -9.29 8.88
N LYS A 84 18.73 -9.64 7.62
CA LYS A 84 19.13 -8.68 6.59
C LYS A 84 18.59 -9.09 5.22
N TRP A 85 18.28 -8.09 4.40
CA TRP A 85 17.96 -8.27 3.00
C TRP A 85 19.07 -7.68 2.11
N GLN A 86 19.45 -8.42 1.07
CA GLN A 86 20.30 -7.92 0.00
C GLN A 86 19.40 -7.22 -1.00
N LEU A 87 19.54 -5.90 -1.14
CA LEU A 87 18.80 -5.14 -2.17
C LEU A 87 19.51 -5.28 -3.52
N PRO A 88 18.82 -5.00 -4.65
CA PRO A 88 19.42 -5.15 -5.98
C PRO A 88 20.61 -4.18 -6.19
N ASP A 89 21.79 -4.70 -6.45
CA ASP A 89 22.99 -3.91 -6.75
C ASP A 89 22.83 -2.96 -7.95
N THR A 90 21.95 -3.32 -8.87
CA THR A 90 21.61 -2.48 -10.03
C THR A 90 20.85 -1.21 -9.66
N LEU A 91 20.24 -1.16 -8.48
CA LEU A 91 19.51 -0.02 -7.96
C LEU A 91 20.29 0.75 -6.90
N GLU A 92 21.07 0.06 -6.10
CA GLU A 92 21.92 0.65 -5.06
C GLU A 92 23.12 -0.28 -4.82
N PRO A 93 24.36 0.14 -5.10
CA PRO A 93 25.53 -0.72 -5.00
C PRO A 93 25.77 -1.27 -3.60
N HIS A 94 25.95 -2.59 -3.48
CA HIS A 94 26.26 -3.30 -2.23
C HIS A 94 25.27 -3.06 -1.10
N ALA A 95 23.99 -2.78 -1.42
CA ALA A 95 22.97 -2.41 -0.46
C ALA A 95 22.48 -3.61 0.34
N VAL A 96 22.97 -3.74 1.57
CA VAL A 96 22.49 -4.69 2.58
C VAL A 96 21.66 -3.93 3.60
N MET A 97 20.40 -4.31 3.78
CA MET A 97 19.47 -3.72 4.74
C MET A 97 19.32 -4.64 5.96
N PRO A 98 20.06 -4.44 7.06
CA PRO A 98 19.79 -5.13 8.31
C PRO A 98 18.49 -4.63 8.92
N PHE A 99 17.80 -5.49 9.68
CA PHE A 99 16.61 -5.08 10.41
C PHE A 99 16.41 -5.87 11.71
N TYR A 100 15.77 -5.24 12.69
CA TYR A 100 15.17 -5.94 13.82
C TYR A 100 13.76 -6.35 13.42
N PHE A 101 13.39 -7.59 13.74
CA PHE A 101 12.04 -8.11 13.58
C PHE A 101 11.66 -8.86 14.84
N GLY A 102 10.61 -8.41 15.54
CA GLY A 102 10.25 -9.03 16.79
C GLY A 102 9.03 -8.39 17.46
N SER A 103 8.47 -9.12 18.42
CA SER A 103 7.21 -8.78 19.07
C SER A 103 7.38 -8.25 20.50
N LYS A 104 6.35 -7.51 20.94
CA LYS A 104 6.09 -7.14 22.34
C LYS A 104 4.72 -7.65 22.74
N GLY A 105 4.64 -8.27 23.91
CA GLY A 105 3.39 -8.83 24.42
C GLY A 105 2.96 -10.11 23.72
N CYS A 106 1.84 -10.68 24.16
CA CYS A 106 1.29 -11.92 23.62
C CYS A 106 0.57 -11.69 22.29
N LYS A 107 0.68 -12.64 21.37
CA LYS A 107 0.01 -12.58 20.07
C LYS A 107 -1.52 -12.53 20.25
N PRO A 108 -2.18 -11.51 19.66
CA PRO A 108 -3.64 -11.49 19.59
C PRO A 108 -4.17 -12.61 18.67
N GLU A 109 -5.40 -13.00 18.86
CA GLU A 109 -6.07 -14.01 18.01
C GLU A 109 -6.05 -13.62 16.53
N ALA A 110 -6.29 -12.35 16.21
CA ALA A 110 -6.28 -11.81 14.86
C ALA A 110 -4.86 -11.51 14.29
N GLY A 111 -3.80 -11.89 15.00
CA GLY A 111 -2.42 -11.56 14.65
C GLY A 111 -1.94 -10.22 15.23
N TYR A 112 -0.63 -10.01 15.21
CA TYR A 112 -0.01 -8.78 15.67
C TYR A 112 -0.29 -7.61 14.73
N PRO A 113 -0.54 -6.39 15.23
CA PRO A 113 -0.32 -5.18 14.46
C PRO A 113 1.17 -5.03 14.15
N LEU A 114 1.52 -4.74 12.89
CA LEU A 114 2.90 -4.53 12.44
C LEU A 114 3.22 -3.04 12.37
N TYR A 115 4.28 -2.64 13.07
CA TYR A 115 4.84 -1.29 13.07
C TYR A 115 6.15 -1.24 12.29
N VAL A 116 6.19 -0.45 11.23
CA VAL A 116 7.39 -0.18 10.44
C VAL A 116 7.99 1.14 10.91
N TYR A 117 9.14 1.09 11.57
CA TYR A 117 9.82 2.28 12.08
C TYR A 117 11.00 2.67 11.18
N LEU A 118 11.03 3.91 10.75
CA LEU A 118 12.10 4.49 9.94
C LEU A 118 12.91 5.46 10.78
N HIS A 119 14.24 5.24 10.86
CA HIS A 119 15.13 6.07 11.67
C HIS A 119 15.53 7.38 10.98
N GLY A 120 16.09 8.33 11.77
CA GLY A 120 16.61 9.61 11.32
C GLY A 120 17.96 9.55 10.62
N SER A 121 18.51 10.71 10.22
CA SER A 121 19.73 10.85 9.42
C SER A 121 21.02 11.03 10.22
N GLY A 122 21.06 10.62 11.47
CA GLY A 122 22.29 10.51 12.25
C GLY A 122 23.20 9.36 11.80
N PRO A 123 24.26 9.03 12.52
CA PRO A 123 25.08 7.85 12.25
C PRO A 123 24.19 6.61 12.24
N LYS A 124 24.10 5.92 11.10
CA LYS A 124 23.08 4.91 10.83
C LYS A 124 22.99 3.80 11.88
N GLN A 125 24.12 3.34 12.39
CA GLN A 125 24.15 2.32 13.44
C GLN A 125 23.53 2.82 14.76
N GLN A 126 23.84 4.06 15.13
CA GLN A 126 23.31 4.69 16.34
C GLN A 126 21.83 4.98 16.22
N GLU A 127 21.40 5.51 15.07
CA GLU A 127 19.99 5.77 14.77
C GLU A 127 19.15 4.48 14.80
N TRP A 128 19.66 3.39 14.21
CA TRP A 128 19.02 2.09 14.20
C TRP A 128 18.86 1.50 15.62
N GLN A 129 19.93 1.58 16.44
CA GLN A 129 19.89 1.15 17.85
C GLN A 129 18.93 2.02 18.68
N THR A 130 18.93 3.34 18.46
CA THR A 130 17.99 4.26 19.10
C THR A 130 16.55 3.90 18.73
N GLY A 131 16.29 3.54 17.47
CA GLY A 131 14.97 3.07 17.02
C GLY A 131 14.49 1.84 17.79
N LEU A 132 15.37 0.86 18.03
CA LEU A 132 15.05 -0.30 18.86
C LEU A 132 14.72 0.08 20.32
N ILE A 133 15.52 0.99 20.89
CA ILE A 133 15.29 1.47 22.28
C ILE A 133 13.94 2.16 22.40
N LEU A 134 13.62 3.03 21.45
CA LEU A 134 12.32 3.74 21.41
C LEU A 134 11.16 2.76 21.23
N ALA A 135 11.27 1.83 20.27
CA ALA A 135 10.23 0.84 19.99
C ALA A 135 9.93 -0.02 21.21
N LYS A 136 10.95 -0.42 22.00
CA LYS A 136 10.75 -1.15 23.26
C LYS A 136 9.99 -0.33 24.31
N ARG A 137 10.08 1.00 24.29
CA ARG A 137 9.46 1.90 25.29
C ARG A 137 8.06 2.37 24.92
N PHE A 138 7.69 2.34 23.64
CA PHE A 138 6.35 2.78 23.21
C PHE A 138 5.25 1.91 23.84
N ALA A 139 4.15 2.53 24.23
CA ALA A 139 3.02 1.88 24.90
C ALA A 139 2.00 1.35 23.87
N ASP A 140 2.43 0.44 23.01
CA ASP A 140 1.63 -0.11 21.90
C ASP A 140 1.56 -1.65 21.87
N ALA A 141 1.98 -2.32 22.94
CA ALA A 141 1.84 -3.77 23.05
C ALA A 141 0.34 -4.18 23.16
N PRO A 142 -0.07 -5.28 22.53
CA PRO A 142 0.72 -6.21 21.74
C PRO A 142 1.09 -5.61 20.36
N SER A 143 2.34 -5.79 19.94
CA SER A 143 2.83 -5.26 18.67
C SER A 143 3.98 -6.08 18.10
N LEU A 144 4.13 -6.05 16.79
CA LEU A 144 5.26 -6.59 16.04
C LEU A 144 5.97 -5.42 15.35
N TYR A 145 7.29 -5.41 15.35
CA TYR A 145 8.09 -4.35 14.77
C TYR A 145 8.99 -4.85 13.65
N PHE A 146 9.06 -4.06 12.57
CA PHE A 146 10.11 -4.12 11.56
C PHE A 146 10.88 -2.80 11.63
N ILE A 147 12.16 -2.87 12.03
CA ILE A 147 13.03 -1.70 12.21
C ILE A 147 14.24 -1.87 11.31
N PRO A 148 14.23 -1.38 10.06
CA PRO A 148 15.35 -1.47 9.15
C PRO A 148 16.45 -0.45 9.50
N GLN A 149 17.70 -0.79 9.15
CA GLN A 149 18.77 0.17 9.02
C GLN A 149 18.89 0.59 7.56
N ILE A 150 19.10 1.88 7.29
CA ILE A 150 19.39 2.34 5.94
C ILE A 150 20.69 1.67 5.43
N PRO A 151 20.70 1.08 4.21
CA PRO A 151 21.84 0.29 3.74
C PRO A 151 23.14 1.10 3.61
N ASN A 152 23.05 2.22 2.89
CA ASN A 152 24.18 3.09 2.58
C ASN A 152 23.96 4.51 3.12
N ASP A 153 24.99 5.35 3.01
CA ASP A 153 24.99 6.76 3.42
C ASP A 153 25.01 7.69 2.18
N GLY A 154 25.08 8.99 2.43
CA GLY A 154 25.24 9.99 1.39
C GLY A 154 24.00 10.11 0.49
N GLU A 155 24.20 10.04 -0.81
CA GLU A 155 23.11 10.17 -1.80
C GLU A 155 22.05 9.06 -1.69
N TRP A 156 22.42 7.95 -1.09
CA TRP A 156 21.55 6.79 -0.88
C TRP A 156 20.75 6.83 0.44
N TYR A 157 20.91 7.85 1.21
CA TYR A 157 20.30 7.98 2.54
C TYR A 157 18.87 8.52 2.46
N ARG A 158 17.97 7.81 1.74
CA ARG A 158 16.56 8.18 1.60
C ARG A 158 15.67 6.95 1.61
N TRP A 159 14.62 6.95 2.44
CA TRP A 159 13.72 5.82 2.62
C TRP A 159 12.82 5.52 1.42
N TRP A 160 12.61 6.50 0.53
CA TRP A 160 11.74 6.38 -0.65
C TRP A 160 12.47 6.00 -1.94
N GLN A 161 13.77 5.85 -1.90
CA GLN A 161 14.53 5.49 -3.09
C GLN A 161 14.14 4.11 -3.64
N ARG A 162 14.30 3.95 -4.93
CA ARG A 162 13.86 2.78 -5.71
C ARG A 162 14.36 1.44 -5.14
N SER A 163 15.56 1.39 -4.64
CA SER A 163 16.13 0.21 -3.97
C SER A 163 15.32 -0.17 -2.72
N LYS A 164 14.97 0.81 -1.87
CA LYS A 164 14.17 0.60 -0.66
C LYS A 164 12.71 0.27 -0.99
N GLN A 165 12.19 0.75 -2.13
CA GLN A 165 10.84 0.36 -2.57
C GLN A 165 10.73 -1.13 -2.85
N VAL A 166 11.82 -1.80 -3.27
CA VAL A 166 11.88 -3.27 -3.36
C VAL A 166 11.67 -3.89 -1.98
N ALA A 167 12.32 -3.35 -0.93
CA ALA A 167 12.13 -3.84 0.43
C ALA A 167 10.69 -3.61 0.93
N TRP A 168 10.12 -2.43 0.68
CA TRP A 168 8.73 -2.14 1.10
C TRP A 168 7.70 -3.05 0.43
N CYS A 169 7.81 -3.29 -0.88
CA CYS A 169 6.93 -4.22 -1.58
C CYS A 169 7.04 -5.64 -1.02
N ASN A 170 8.27 -6.09 -0.71
CA ASN A 170 8.48 -7.42 -0.13
C ASN A 170 7.97 -7.50 1.31
N LEU A 171 8.20 -6.47 2.14
CA LEU A 171 7.67 -6.40 3.50
C LEU A 171 6.15 -6.49 3.52
N LEU A 172 5.47 -5.70 2.68
CA LEU A 172 4.02 -5.71 2.59
C LEU A 172 3.50 -7.09 2.14
N ARG A 173 4.14 -7.71 1.14
CA ARG A 173 3.78 -9.05 0.70
C ARG A 173 3.96 -10.10 1.81
N GLU A 174 5.09 -10.09 2.49
CA GLU A 174 5.38 -11.03 3.60
C GLU A 174 4.44 -10.80 4.79
N ALA A 175 4.09 -9.55 5.09
CA ALA A 175 3.10 -9.23 6.12
C ALA A 175 1.71 -9.79 5.78
N MET A 176 1.28 -9.72 4.51
CA MET A 176 0.01 -10.31 4.05
C MET A 176 0.02 -11.84 4.09
N LEU A 177 1.18 -12.49 3.95
CA LEU A 177 1.35 -13.94 3.96
C LEU A 177 1.49 -14.51 5.38
N SER A 178 1.94 -13.71 6.33
CA SER A 178 2.22 -14.18 7.69
C SER A 178 0.94 -14.48 8.47
N PRO A 179 0.77 -15.69 9.03
CA PRO A 179 -0.35 -16.01 9.90
C PRO A 179 -0.26 -15.31 11.27
N ASP A 180 0.87 -14.67 11.54
CA ASP A 180 1.13 -13.98 12.80
C ASP A 180 0.87 -12.47 12.73
N VAL A 181 0.69 -11.92 11.53
CA VAL A 181 0.42 -10.49 11.29
C VAL A 181 -1.06 -10.29 10.98
N ASN A 182 -1.67 -9.26 11.59
CA ASN A 182 -2.97 -8.79 11.15
C ASN A 182 -2.81 -7.88 9.92
N PRO A 183 -3.21 -8.32 8.70
CA PRO A 183 -2.97 -7.58 7.46
C PRO A 183 -3.71 -6.23 7.40
N ASN A 184 -4.72 -6.04 8.27
CA ASN A 184 -5.48 -4.81 8.36
C ASN A 184 -4.97 -3.86 9.47
N ARG A 185 -3.82 -4.16 10.09
CA ARG A 185 -3.20 -3.33 11.13
C ARG A 185 -1.70 -3.14 10.87
N LEU A 186 -1.39 -2.59 9.69
CA LEU A 186 -0.04 -2.22 9.30
C LEU A 186 0.14 -0.71 9.47
N TYR A 187 1.20 -0.31 10.16
CA TYR A 187 1.50 1.09 10.50
C TYR A 187 2.90 1.45 10.06
N VAL A 188 3.08 2.64 9.47
CA VAL A 188 4.39 3.20 9.12
C VAL A 188 4.61 4.52 9.85
N PHE A 189 5.77 4.67 10.48
CA PHE A 189 6.12 5.89 11.19
C PHE A 189 7.63 6.08 11.24
N GLY A 190 8.08 7.28 11.54
CA GLY A 190 9.50 7.56 11.62
C GLY A 190 9.80 8.96 12.12
N ILE A 191 11.07 9.21 12.43
CA ILE A 191 11.56 10.46 13.01
C ILE A 191 12.55 11.12 12.06
N SER A 192 12.46 12.44 11.89
CA SER A 192 13.39 13.24 11.06
C SER A 192 13.40 12.72 9.62
N GLU A 193 14.50 12.19 9.10
CA GLU A 193 14.56 11.54 7.78
C GLU A 193 13.53 10.40 7.65
N GLY A 194 13.32 9.63 8.72
CA GLY A 194 12.25 8.64 8.80
C GLY A 194 10.85 9.25 8.78
N GLY A 195 10.71 10.50 9.28
CA GLY A 195 9.49 11.28 9.18
C GLY A 195 9.15 11.64 7.74
N TYR A 196 10.13 12.11 6.95
CA TYR A 196 9.97 12.33 5.51
C TYR A 196 9.62 11.02 4.79
N GLY A 197 10.37 9.95 5.07
CA GLY A 197 10.13 8.63 4.48
C GLY A 197 8.72 8.10 4.78
N SER A 198 8.30 8.13 6.04
CA SER A 198 6.98 7.62 6.44
C SER A 198 5.84 8.47 5.86
N GLN A 199 6.01 9.79 5.67
CA GLN A 199 5.03 10.64 5.00
C GLN A 199 4.85 10.26 3.52
N ARG A 200 5.96 10.04 2.79
CA ARG A 200 5.90 9.58 1.38
C ARG A 200 5.31 8.18 1.27
N LEU A 201 5.76 7.24 2.11
CA LEU A 201 5.25 5.86 2.10
C LEU A 201 3.76 5.80 2.48
N ALA A 202 3.31 6.67 3.39
CA ALA A 202 1.90 6.79 3.75
C ALA A 202 1.03 7.10 2.53
N SER A 203 1.42 8.09 1.74
CA SER A 203 0.68 8.51 0.54
C SER A 203 0.83 7.49 -0.61
N PHE A 204 2.04 6.94 -0.82
CA PHE A 204 2.31 6.05 -1.93
C PHE A 204 1.68 4.66 -1.78
N TYR A 205 1.63 4.12 -0.55
CA TYR A 205 1.08 2.80 -0.21
C TYR A 205 -0.15 2.89 0.70
N ALA A 206 -0.94 3.96 0.60
CA ALA A 206 -2.08 4.21 1.50
C ALA A 206 -3.11 3.07 1.52
N ASP A 207 -3.24 2.34 0.42
CA ASP A 207 -4.11 1.17 0.30
C ASP A 207 -3.65 -0.06 1.12
N TYR A 208 -2.46 -0.01 1.75
CA TYR A 208 -1.95 -1.05 2.65
C TYR A 208 -1.90 -0.63 4.12
N TRP A 209 -1.74 0.66 4.40
CA TRP A 209 -1.61 1.13 5.78
C TRP A 209 -2.96 1.32 6.47
N ALA A 210 -3.03 0.95 7.75
CA ALA A 210 -4.12 1.34 8.62
C ALA A 210 -3.91 2.77 9.15
N ALA A 211 -2.66 3.13 9.44
CA ALA A 211 -2.29 4.49 9.83
C ALA A 211 -0.81 4.77 9.57
N ALA A 212 -0.47 6.08 9.57
CA ALA A 212 0.89 6.56 9.45
C ALA A 212 1.20 7.65 10.48
N GLY A 213 2.46 7.72 10.93
CA GLY A 213 2.89 8.62 11.98
C GLY A 213 4.24 9.31 11.72
N PRO A 214 4.37 10.18 10.70
CA PRO A 214 5.57 11.00 10.53
C PRO A 214 5.79 11.94 11.72
N MET A 215 7.05 12.07 12.13
CA MET A 215 7.46 12.95 13.22
C MET A 215 8.70 13.74 12.85
N ALA A 216 8.71 15.04 13.16
CA ALA A 216 9.81 15.96 12.88
C ALA A 216 10.35 15.87 11.43
N GLY A 217 9.44 15.60 10.49
CA GLY A 217 9.65 15.62 9.04
C GLY A 217 8.95 16.81 8.41
N GLY A 218 8.77 16.78 7.11
CA GLY A 218 8.06 17.80 6.36
C GLY A 218 8.26 17.68 4.87
N GLU A 219 7.41 16.91 4.19
CA GLU A 219 7.39 16.82 2.74
C GLU A 219 6.46 17.87 2.13
N PRO A 220 6.86 18.49 1.01
CA PRO A 220 5.92 19.20 0.17
C PRO A 220 4.75 18.32 -0.26
N LEU A 221 3.55 18.87 -0.33
CA LEU A 221 2.33 18.15 -0.73
C LEU A 221 2.45 17.45 -2.10
N LYS A 222 3.28 17.98 -3.01
CA LYS A 222 3.59 17.36 -4.29
C LYS A 222 4.29 16.00 -4.13
N ASN A 223 5.10 15.82 -3.08
CA ASN A 223 5.85 14.57 -2.84
C ASN A 223 5.04 13.54 -2.03
N ALA A 224 4.01 13.98 -1.32
CA ALA A 224 3.13 13.15 -0.51
C ALA A 224 1.70 13.73 -0.54
N PRO A 225 0.97 13.55 -1.64
CA PRO A 225 -0.40 14.05 -1.79
C PRO A 225 -1.30 13.54 -0.67
N VAL A 226 -2.00 14.46 0.00
CA VAL A 226 -2.93 14.10 1.10
C VAL A 226 -4.21 13.44 0.58
N GLU A 227 -4.55 13.63 -0.68
CA GLU A 227 -5.70 13.02 -1.34
C GLU A 227 -5.71 11.50 -1.23
N ASN A 228 -4.52 10.89 -1.21
CA ASN A 228 -4.36 9.44 -1.08
C ASN A 228 -4.64 8.91 0.34
N LEU A 229 -4.78 9.80 1.34
CA LEU A 229 -4.85 9.44 2.77
C LEU A 229 -6.29 9.26 3.29
N GLU A 230 -7.31 9.21 2.44
CA GLU A 230 -8.72 9.23 2.84
C GLU A 230 -9.07 8.15 3.87
N HIS A 231 -8.50 6.95 3.73
CA HIS A 231 -8.88 5.78 4.56
C HIS A 231 -7.82 5.34 5.56
N ILE A 232 -6.79 6.16 5.80
CA ILE A 232 -5.79 5.88 6.82
C ILE A 232 -5.84 6.90 7.95
N GLY A 233 -5.51 6.49 9.18
CA GLY A 233 -5.23 7.43 10.25
C GLY A 233 -3.89 8.14 10.01
N PHE A 234 -3.83 9.45 10.03
CA PHE A 234 -2.60 10.19 9.77
C PHE A 234 -2.23 11.11 10.94
N SER A 235 -1.21 10.72 11.71
CA SER A 235 -0.64 11.53 12.79
C SER A 235 0.64 12.18 12.31
N PHE A 236 0.71 13.52 12.33
CA PHE A 236 1.92 14.23 11.95
C PHE A 236 2.30 15.26 13.02
N ARG A 237 3.49 15.11 13.62
CA ARG A 237 3.92 15.91 14.75
C ARG A 237 5.30 16.55 14.50
N THR A 238 5.37 17.88 14.62
CA THR A 238 6.60 18.65 14.39
C THR A 238 6.70 19.74 15.46
N GLY A 239 7.90 20.11 15.86
CA GLY A 239 8.10 21.27 16.74
C GLY A 239 7.69 22.56 16.02
N ALA A 240 6.93 23.45 16.69
CA ALA A 240 6.51 24.73 16.10
C ALA A 240 7.69 25.63 15.69
N ASN A 241 8.84 25.44 16.34
CA ASN A 241 10.07 26.17 16.07
C ASN A 241 11.08 25.35 15.24
N ASP A 242 10.68 24.20 14.68
CA ASP A 242 11.53 23.39 13.80
C ASP A 242 11.55 23.94 12.38
N ALA A 243 12.30 25.04 12.18
CA ALA A 243 12.36 25.77 10.91
C ALA A 243 13.35 25.15 9.90
N GLY A 244 14.18 24.18 10.30
CA GLY A 244 15.13 23.52 9.42
C GLY A 244 14.41 22.84 8.25
N PHE A 245 14.83 23.11 7.01
CA PHE A 245 14.18 22.61 5.79
C PHE A 245 12.66 22.92 5.75
N TYR A 246 12.23 23.99 6.45
CA TYR A 246 10.83 24.42 6.51
C TYR A 246 9.86 23.38 7.11
N ARG A 247 10.32 22.46 7.94
CA ARG A 247 9.50 21.35 8.47
C ARG A 247 8.22 21.84 9.14
N ASN A 248 8.30 22.85 10.01
CA ASN A 248 7.13 23.44 10.67
C ASN A 248 6.12 24.01 9.67
N ARG A 249 6.59 24.73 8.64
CA ARG A 249 5.70 25.30 7.61
C ARG A 249 5.05 24.22 6.77
N LEU A 250 5.81 23.23 6.32
CA LEU A 250 5.32 22.09 5.52
C LEU A 250 4.33 21.23 6.32
N THR A 251 4.54 21.06 7.62
CA THR A 251 3.57 20.43 8.52
C THR A 251 2.29 21.24 8.60
N GLY A 252 2.38 22.59 8.69
CA GLY A 252 1.23 23.49 8.66
C GLY A 252 0.42 23.36 7.36
N TYR A 253 1.09 23.34 6.20
CA TYR A 253 0.43 23.15 4.90
C TYR A 253 -0.23 21.77 4.76
N THR A 254 0.38 20.72 5.31
CA THR A 254 -0.22 19.37 5.37
C THR A 254 -1.48 19.40 6.23
N LYS A 255 -1.45 20.11 7.37
CA LYS A 255 -2.63 20.29 8.23
C LYS A 255 -3.77 20.99 7.49
N GLU A 256 -3.51 22.15 6.89
CA GLU A 256 -4.50 22.93 6.14
C GLU A 256 -5.13 22.10 5.01
N ALA A 257 -4.33 21.31 4.31
CA ALA A 257 -4.80 20.43 3.24
C ALA A 257 -5.70 19.29 3.78
N LEU A 258 -5.31 18.64 4.88
CA LEU A 258 -6.11 17.56 5.51
C LEU A 258 -7.39 18.12 6.14
N ASP A 259 -7.35 19.27 6.83
CA ASP A 259 -8.54 19.94 7.35
C ASP A 259 -9.55 20.23 6.22
N SER A 260 -9.06 20.67 5.05
CA SER A 260 -9.89 20.92 3.88
C SER A 260 -10.49 19.64 3.30
N MET A 261 -9.72 18.56 3.22
CA MET A 261 -10.21 17.26 2.73
C MET A 261 -11.23 16.63 3.71
N GLU A 262 -10.99 16.68 5.02
CA GLU A 262 -11.96 16.20 6.02
C GLU A 262 -13.26 17.00 5.98
N ALA A 263 -13.21 18.30 5.72
CA ALA A 263 -14.41 19.13 5.54
C ALA A 263 -15.23 18.71 4.30
N LEU A 264 -14.56 18.32 3.21
CA LEU A 264 -15.22 17.82 1.99
C LEU A 264 -15.73 16.38 2.14
N TYR A 265 -14.99 15.54 2.86
CA TYR A 265 -15.25 14.10 3.05
C TYR A 265 -15.24 13.73 4.55
N PRO A 266 -16.29 14.07 5.30
CA PRO A 266 -16.29 13.94 6.77
C PRO A 266 -16.13 12.52 7.33
N ALA A 267 -16.34 11.50 6.51
CA ALA A 267 -16.14 10.09 6.88
C ALA A 267 -14.69 9.60 6.73
N GLY A 268 -13.87 10.35 5.99
CA GLY A 268 -12.47 10.05 5.69
C GLY A 268 -11.48 11.03 6.32
N PHE A 269 -10.21 10.95 5.89
CA PHE A 269 -9.13 11.89 6.23
C PHE A 269 -8.91 12.08 7.74
N ARG A 270 -9.08 11.02 8.53
CA ARG A 270 -8.88 11.05 9.97
C ARG A 270 -7.43 11.39 10.31
N HIS A 271 -7.19 12.57 10.87
CA HIS A 271 -5.85 13.04 11.13
C HIS A 271 -5.68 13.72 12.49
N LYS A 272 -4.39 13.80 12.91
CA LYS A 272 -3.94 14.54 14.07
C LYS A 272 -2.61 15.21 13.72
N VAL A 273 -2.67 16.38 13.11
CA VAL A 273 -1.47 17.14 12.74
C VAL A 273 -1.22 18.25 13.76
N GLU A 274 -0.04 18.21 14.41
CA GLU A 274 0.29 19.08 15.53
C GLU A 274 1.64 19.78 15.34
N LEU A 275 1.63 21.12 15.48
CA LEU A 275 2.81 21.93 15.70
C LEU A 275 3.01 22.13 17.21
N ILE A 276 4.01 21.48 17.79
CA ILE A 276 4.21 21.45 19.25
C ILE A 276 4.83 22.77 19.74
N PRO A 277 4.12 23.58 20.53
CA PRO A 277 4.60 24.90 20.96
C PRO A 277 5.92 24.82 21.71
N GLY A 278 6.83 25.74 21.42
CA GLY A 278 8.13 25.88 22.10
C GLY A 278 9.14 24.79 21.79
N ARG A 279 8.80 23.79 20.96
CA ARG A 279 9.72 22.72 20.55
C ARG A 279 10.35 23.03 19.20
N GLN A 280 11.62 22.61 19.10
CA GLN A 280 12.38 22.56 17.85
C GLN A 280 12.32 21.13 17.29
N HIS A 281 13.44 20.57 16.82
CA HIS A 281 13.50 19.26 16.19
C HIS A 281 13.15 18.10 17.12
N PHE A 282 13.42 18.21 18.42
CA PHE A 282 13.12 17.20 19.41
C PHE A 282 11.74 17.42 20.05
N ILE A 283 10.87 16.43 19.95
CA ILE A 283 9.51 16.42 20.50
C ILE A 283 9.28 15.14 21.31
N ASP A 284 8.15 15.02 21.97
CA ASP A 284 7.74 13.75 22.56
C ASP A 284 7.20 12.81 21.45
N TYR A 285 7.91 11.72 21.22
CA TYR A 285 7.57 10.70 20.21
C TYR A 285 6.63 9.61 20.74
N SER A 286 6.46 9.50 22.07
CA SER A 286 5.80 8.35 22.72
C SER A 286 4.30 8.25 22.45
N VAL A 287 3.65 9.34 22.09
CA VAL A 287 2.19 9.40 21.90
C VAL A 287 1.74 8.95 20.50
N THR A 288 2.67 8.75 19.58
CA THR A 288 2.34 8.44 18.17
C THR A 288 1.84 7.01 18.01
N THR A 289 2.59 6.00 18.44
CA THR A 289 2.21 4.60 18.21
C THR A 289 0.93 4.18 18.94
N PRO A 290 0.63 4.66 20.20
CA PRO A 290 -0.67 4.43 20.80
C PRO A 290 -1.83 4.99 19.98
N TRP A 291 -1.66 6.19 19.39
CA TRP A 291 -2.70 6.77 18.55
C TRP A 291 -2.90 5.97 17.25
N LEU A 292 -1.81 5.52 16.59
CA LEU A 292 -1.90 4.69 15.38
C LEU A 292 -2.69 3.39 15.63
N SER A 293 -2.57 2.82 16.82
CA SER A 293 -3.21 1.55 17.17
C SER A 293 -4.74 1.55 17.11
N HIS A 294 -5.38 2.72 17.09
CA HIS A 294 -6.84 2.84 16.99
C HIS A 294 -7.39 2.59 15.58
N PHE A 295 -6.55 2.52 14.58
CA PHE A 295 -6.97 2.41 13.19
C PHE A 295 -6.84 0.99 12.64
N THR A 296 -7.76 0.67 11.75
CA THR A 296 -7.79 -0.57 10.98
C THR A 296 -8.01 -0.22 9.52
N ARG A 297 -7.29 -0.86 8.63
CA ARG A 297 -7.40 -0.66 7.19
C ARG A 297 -8.78 -1.08 6.68
N ASN A 298 -9.33 -0.33 5.72
CA ASN A 298 -10.46 -0.75 4.90
C ASN A 298 -9.94 -1.18 3.51
N PRO A 299 -9.93 -2.47 3.17
CA PRO A 299 -9.44 -2.95 1.87
C PRO A 299 -10.44 -2.72 0.71
N HIS A 300 -11.72 -2.43 1.00
CA HIS A 300 -12.79 -2.29 0.02
C HIS A 300 -13.55 -0.96 0.19
N PRO A 301 -12.87 0.19 0.09
CA PRO A 301 -13.57 1.47 0.16
C PRO A 301 -14.49 1.65 -1.06
N LYS A 302 -15.69 2.20 -0.82
CA LYS A 302 -16.64 2.54 -1.89
C LYS A 302 -16.42 3.92 -2.48
N HIS A 303 -15.63 4.73 -1.82
CA HIS A 303 -15.11 5.99 -2.32
C HIS A 303 -13.62 6.05 -2.03
N PHE A 304 -12.81 6.55 -2.95
CA PHE A 304 -11.42 6.92 -2.71
C PHE A 304 -10.93 7.86 -3.79
N ILE A 305 -9.98 8.70 -3.41
CA ILE A 305 -9.20 9.52 -4.32
C ILE A 305 -7.79 8.96 -4.38
N TRP A 306 -7.24 8.88 -5.58
CA TRP A 306 -5.86 8.47 -5.81
C TRP A 306 -5.17 9.39 -6.80
N GLU A 307 -4.18 10.13 -6.35
CA GLU A 307 -3.21 10.81 -7.21
C GLU A 307 -2.04 9.84 -7.45
N ASP A 308 -1.93 9.31 -8.68
CA ASP A 308 -0.84 8.42 -9.10
C ASP A 308 0.41 9.25 -9.38
N PHE A 309 1.27 9.37 -8.39
CA PHE A 309 2.52 10.09 -8.47
C PHE A 309 3.72 9.16 -8.53
N GLU A 310 4.79 9.64 -9.15
CA GLU A 310 6.07 8.97 -9.20
C GLU A 310 6.83 9.12 -7.88
N MET A 311 7.42 8.04 -7.39
CA MET A 311 8.34 8.04 -6.28
C MET A 311 9.66 7.38 -6.72
N ASP A 312 10.71 8.21 -6.93
CA ASP A 312 12.04 7.79 -7.42
C ASP A 312 12.00 6.89 -8.66
N GLY A 313 11.35 7.35 -9.72
CA GLY A 313 11.25 6.66 -11.01
C GLY A 313 10.23 5.52 -11.05
N LEU A 314 9.44 5.32 -9.98
CA LEU A 314 8.40 4.29 -9.95
C LEU A 314 7.02 4.88 -9.70
N HIS A 315 6.06 4.38 -10.47
CA HIS A 315 4.64 4.52 -10.20
C HIS A 315 4.07 3.25 -9.57
N ARG A 316 2.97 3.38 -8.85
CA ARG A 316 2.19 2.23 -8.40
C ARG A 316 1.55 1.51 -9.57
N THR A 317 1.58 0.17 -9.54
CA THR A 317 0.86 -0.64 -10.54
C THR A 317 -0.65 -0.55 -10.36
N GLY A 318 -1.13 -0.32 -9.13
CA GLY A 318 -2.53 -0.20 -8.79
C GLY A 318 -2.74 0.36 -7.39
N PHE A 319 -4.00 0.72 -7.11
CA PHE A 319 -4.44 1.28 -5.85
C PHE A 319 -5.87 0.84 -5.57
N TYR A 320 -6.14 0.27 -4.38
CA TYR A 320 -7.40 -0.41 -4.05
C TYR A 320 -7.82 -1.42 -5.11
N ASN A 321 -8.83 -1.11 -5.91
CA ASN A 321 -9.38 -1.99 -6.94
C ASN A 321 -9.12 -1.49 -8.38
N ILE A 322 -8.26 -0.48 -8.56
CA ILE A 322 -7.79 -0.02 -9.87
C ILE A 322 -6.37 -0.55 -10.13
N LYS A 323 -6.15 -1.16 -11.30
CA LYS A 323 -4.83 -1.49 -11.84
C LYS A 323 -4.60 -0.67 -13.11
N VAL A 324 -3.57 0.16 -13.13
CA VAL A 324 -3.20 0.94 -14.31
C VAL A 324 -2.55 0.03 -15.36
N ASN A 325 -3.09 0.02 -16.57
CA ASN A 325 -2.57 -0.71 -17.71
C ASN A 325 -1.72 0.21 -18.62
N LYS A 326 -2.18 1.46 -18.79
CA LYS A 326 -1.47 2.48 -19.56
C LYS A 326 -1.73 3.85 -18.93
N ARG A 327 -0.68 4.59 -18.63
CA ARG A 327 -0.78 5.99 -18.20
C ARG A 327 -1.04 6.89 -19.41
N PRO A 328 -1.76 8.01 -19.24
CA PRO A 328 -2.01 8.95 -20.35
C PRO A 328 -0.71 9.60 -20.82
N ALA A 329 -0.39 10.79 -20.38
CA ALA A 329 0.85 11.46 -20.74
C ALA A 329 1.94 11.27 -19.67
N ALA A 330 3.21 11.18 -20.09
CA ALA A 330 4.33 10.98 -19.16
C ALA A 330 4.61 12.21 -18.27
N GLU A 331 4.13 13.40 -18.66
CA GLU A 331 4.47 14.67 -18.01
C GLU A 331 3.46 15.09 -16.93
N CYS A 332 2.30 14.42 -16.86
CA CYS A 332 1.24 14.74 -15.91
C CYS A 332 1.02 13.59 -14.94
N ARG A 333 0.60 13.92 -13.71
CA ARG A 333 0.04 12.92 -12.80
C ARG A 333 -1.40 12.67 -13.16
N THR A 334 -1.88 11.47 -12.88
CA THR A 334 -3.27 11.11 -13.08
C THR A 334 -3.97 11.02 -11.73
N ARG A 335 -5.12 11.70 -11.58
CA ARG A 335 -6.00 11.58 -10.43
C ARG A 335 -7.20 10.72 -10.80
N TYR A 336 -7.48 9.74 -9.97
CA TYR A 336 -8.67 8.91 -10.01
C TYR A 336 -9.55 9.26 -8.81
N ASP A 337 -10.81 9.58 -9.07
CA ASP A 337 -11.83 9.76 -8.04
C ASP A 337 -12.92 8.73 -8.29
N VAL A 338 -13.01 7.74 -7.41
CA VAL A 338 -13.84 6.56 -7.56
C VAL A 338 -14.97 6.61 -6.55
N ASN A 339 -16.21 6.49 -7.03
CA ASN A 339 -17.40 6.41 -6.19
C ASN A 339 -18.26 5.21 -6.60
N ILE A 340 -18.54 4.34 -5.65
CA ILE A 340 -19.36 3.13 -5.83
C ILE A 340 -20.63 3.27 -4.99
N ALA A 341 -21.77 3.37 -5.67
CA ALA A 341 -23.08 3.46 -5.03
C ALA A 341 -24.01 2.41 -5.62
N ALA A 342 -24.55 1.53 -4.78
CA ALA A 342 -25.30 0.36 -5.22
C ALA A 342 -24.50 -0.44 -6.27
N ASN A 343 -25.03 -0.60 -7.49
CA ASN A 343 -24.33 -1.29 -8.59
C ASN A 343 -23.81 -0.34 -9.68
N GLU A 344 -23.61 0.92 -9.35
CA GLU A 344 -23.00 1.91 -10.24
C GLU A 344 -21.63 2.33 -9.72
N VAL A 345 -20.62 2.28 -10.60
CA VAL A 345 -19.26 2.75 -10.35
C VAL A 345 -19.02 3.98 -11.21
N ASN A 346 -18.87 5.14 -10.56
CA ASN A 346 -18.55 6.41 -11.21
C ASN A 346 -17.06 6.72 -10.95
N ILE A 347 -16.32 6.99 -12.02
CA ILE A 347 -14.89 7.32 -11.96
C ILE A 347 -14.66 8.60 -12.71
N VAL A 348 -14.05 9.57 -12.04
CA VAL A 348 -13.49 10.77 -12.67
C VAL A 348 -11.99 10.56 -12.80
N VAL A 349 -11.45 10.71 -14.01
CA VAL A 349 -10.02 10.59 -14.31
C VAL A 349 -9.52 11.91 -14.88
N GLU A 350 -8.54 12.49 -14.19
CA GLU A 350 -8.02 13.82 -14.51
C GLU A 350 -6.49 13.81 -14.57
N ASP A 351 -5.93 14.63 -15.46
CA ASP A 351 -4.53 15.01 -15.40
C ASP A 351 -4.35 16.14 -14.40
N VAL A 352 -3.33 16.03 -13.55
CA VAL A 352 -3.02 17.00 -12.48
C VAL A 352 -1.81 17.82 -12.89
N HIS A 353 -2.04 19.11 -13.09
CA HIS A 353 -1.00 20.06 -13.44
C HIS A 353 -0.60 20.87 -12.21
N TYR A 354 0.66 20.74 -11.79
CA TYR A 354 1.23 21.48 -10.68
C TYR A 354 1.95 22.73 -11.15
N THR A 355 1.66 23.86 -10.51
CA THR A 355 2.43 25.10 -10.65
C THR A 355 3.03 25.46 -9.31
N THR A 356 4.35 25.58 -9.24
CA THR A 356 5.05 26.03 -8.03
C THR A 356 4.76 27.51 -7.77
N VAL A 357 4.14 27.79 -6.64
CA VAL A 357 3.80 29.16 -6.19
C VAL A 357 4.92 29.76 -5.33
N GLU A 358 5.54 28.92 -4.50
CA GLU A 358 6.64 29.32 -3.63
C GLU A 358 7.76 28.27 -3.66
N ARG A 359 8.99 28.75 -3.90
CA ARG A 359 10.21 27.93 -3.86
C ARG A 359 11.21 28.57 -2.90
N ASP A 360 11.80 27.75 -2.05
CA ASP A 360 12.91 28.16 -1.22
C ASP A 360 14.16 28.47 -2.06
N PRO A 361 14.80 29.64 -1.86
CA PRO A 361 15.97 30.03 -2.65
C PRO A 361 17.27 29.31 -2.23
N VAL A 362 17.33 28.71 -1.03
CA VAL A 362 18.55 28.11 -0.48
C VAL A 362 18.69 26.66 -0.89
N TYR A 363 17.64 25.87 -0.69
CA TYR A 363 17.63 24.42 -0.96
C TYR A 363 16.85 24.05 -2.22
N GLY A 364 16.16 25.02 -2.84
CA GLY A 364 15.31 24.77 -4.00
C GLY A 364 14.02 24.01 -3.68
N ILE A 365 13.64 23.89 -2.40
CA ILE A 365 12.43 23.16 -1.97
C ILE A 365 11.19 23.89 -2.50
N GLU A 366 10.34 23.16 -3.21
CA GLU A 366 9.03 23.66 -3.62
C GLU A 366 8.07 23.61 -2.43
N LEU A 367 7.74 24.77 -1.85
CA LEU A 367 6.99 24.87 -0.60
C LEU A 367 5.48 24.88 -0.81
N LYS A 368 5.02 25.63 -1.83
CA LYS A 368 3.60 25.76 -2.16
C LYS A 368 3.34 25.52 -3.63
N PHE A 369 2.15 24.99 -3.90
CA PHE A 369 1.67 24.70 -5.25
C PHE A 369 0.25 25.19 -5.44
N SER A 370 -0.09 25.58 -6.67
CA SER A 370 -1.45 25.54 -7.19
C SER A 370 -1.62 24.28 -8.06
N ARG A 371 -2.83 23.76 -8.13
CA ARG A 371 -3.18 22.62 -8.96
C ARG A 371 -4.29 22.99 -9.92
N HIS A 372 -4.17 22.51 -11.14
CA HIS A 372 -5.20 22.59 -12.16
C HIS A 372 -5.50 21.20 -12.68
N TYR A 373 -6.78 20.89 -12.87
CA TYR A 373 -7.25 19.59 -13.30
C TYR A 373 -7.85 19.67 -14.69
N THR A 374 -7.51 18.73 -15.56
CA THR A 374 -8.12 18.59 -16.89
C THR A 374 -8.54 17.13 -17.10
N PRO A 375 -9.65 16.86 -17.83
CA PRO A 375 -10.03 15.48 -18.11
C PRO A 375 -8.89 14.72 -18.77
N ALA A 376 -8.46 13.59 -18.19
CA ALA A 376 -7.40 12.76 -18.75
C ALA A 376 -7.92 11.95 -19.94
N CYS A 377 -7.04 11.69 -20.92
CA CYS A 377 -7.33 10.85 -22.06
C CYS A 377 -6.14 10.03 -22.52
N GLY A 378 -6.40 8.92 -23.24
CA GLY A 378 -5.34 8.08 -23.81
C GLY A 378 -4.71 7.09 -22.83
N GLY A 379 -5.28 6.95 -21.65
CA GLY A 379 -4.91 5.96 -20.65
C GLY A 379 -5.85 4.74 -20.63
N SER A 380 -5.50 3.75 -19.82
CA SER A 380 -6.36 2.60 -19.57
C SER A 380 -6.06 1.95 -18.21
N PHE A 381 -7.09 1.38 -17.60
CA PHE A 381 -6.97 0.63 -16.36
C PHE A 381 -7.93 -0.56 -16.32
N THR A 382 -7.65 -1.49 -15.43
CA THR A 382 -8.57 -2.57 -15.05
C THR A 382 -9.24 -2.17 -13.72
N LEU A 383 -10.56 -2.10 -13.71
CA LEU A 383 -11.38 -1.97 -12.51
C LEU A 383 -11.74 -3.37 -12.02
N TYR A 384 -11.26 -3.76 -10.86
CA TYR A 384 -11.61 -5.01 -10.22
C TYR A 384 -12.81 -4.84 -9.28
N LEU A 385 -13.69 -5.85 -9.22
CA LEU A 385 -14.91 -5.81 -8.42
C LEU A 385 -15.20 -7.16 -7.76
N ASP A 386 -15.78 -7.07 -6.56
CA ASP A 386 -16.25 -8.20 -5.78
C ASP A 386 -17.58 -7.89 -5.06
N GLU A 387 -18.05 -8.84 -4.25
CA GLU A 387 -19.31 -8.73 -3.50
C GLU A 387 -19.27 -7.70 -2.36
N HIS A 388 -18.09 -7.23 -1.93
CA HIS A 388 -17.96 -6.15 -0.95
C HIS A 388 -18.25 -4.78 -1.58
N LEU A 389 -18.01 -4.65 -2.87
CA LEU A 389 -18.16 -3.41 -3.62
C LEU A 389 -19.51 -3.30 -4.32
N VAL A 390 -19.98 -4.39 -4.96
CA VAL A 390 -21.22 -4.43 -5.77
C VAL A 390 -21.95 -5.76 -5.60
N ASP A 391 -23.25 -5.80 -5.95
CA ASP A 391 -23.99 -7.06 -6.07
C ASP A 391 -23.64 -7.75 -7.41
N LEU A 392 -22.81 -8.78 -7.35
CA LEU A 392 -22.34 -9.54 -8.51
C LEU A 392 -23.47 -10.35 -9.21
N SER A 393 -24.65 -10.48 -8.60
CA SER A 393 -25.80 -11.16 -9.18
C SER A 393 -26.61 -10.25 -10.13
N GLN A 394 -26.38 -8.94 -10.08
CA GLN A 394 -27.08 -7.92 -10.85
C GLN A 394 -26.16 -7.29 -11.93
N PRO A 395 -26.71 -6.60 -12.93
CA PRO A 395 -25.92 -5.78 -13.83
C PRO A 395 -25.16 -4.70 -13.05
N VAL A 396 -23.90 -4.48 -13.42
CA VAL A 396 -23.04 -3.41 -12.91
C VAL A 396 -22.87 -2.37 -14.00
N LYS A 397 -23.12 -1.11 -13.67
CA LYS A 397 -22.90 0.03 -14.54
C LYS A 397 -21.56 0.70 -14.18
N VAL A 398 -20.73 0.93 -15.18
CA VAL A 398 -19.44 1.66 -15.02
C VAL A 398 -19.47 2.90 -15.88
N VAL A 399 -19.24 4.04 -15.25
CA VAL A 399 -19.23 5.37 -15.89
C VAL A 399 -17.83 5.99 -15.64
N VAL A 400 -17.20 6.50 -16.69
CA VAL A 400 -15.91 7.20 -16.61
C VAL A 400 -16.02 8.55 -17.31
N ASN A 401 -15.70 9.62 -16.61
CA ASN A 401 -15.82 11.00 -17.09
C ASN A 401 -17.20 11.29 -17.72
N GLY A 402 -18.27 10.81 -17.08
CA GLY A 402 -19.65 10.97 -17.52
C GLY A 402 -20.08 10.05 -18.68
N LYS A 403 -19.17 9.24 -19.23
CA LYS A 403 -19.48 8.29 -20.32
C LYS A 403 -19.68 6.88 -19.75
N THR A 404 -20.83 6.25 -20.09
CA THR A 404 -21.06 4.85 -19.74
C THR A 404 -20.13 3.93 -20.54
N ILE A 405 -19.28 3.18 -19.83
CA ILE A 405 -18.36 2.19 -20.40
C ILE A 405 -19.07 0.86 -20.60
N CYS A 406 -19.83 0.42 -19.60
CA CYS A 406 -20.68 -0.77 -19.70
C CYS A 406 -21.81 -0.74 -18.68
N GLU A 407 -22.87 -1.51 -18.99
CA GLU A 407 -23.94 -1.85 -18.05
C GLU A 407 -24.34 -3.31 -18.34
N ARG A 408 -23.83 -4.24 -17.52
CA ARG A 408 -24.03 -5.67 -17.76
C ARG A 408 -23.71 -6.50 -16.52
N ARG A 409 -24.21 -7.73 -16.47
CA ARG A 409 -23.73 -8.75 -15.53
C ARG A 409 -22.25 -9.06 -15.82
N LEU A 410 -21.44 -9.03 -14.80
CA LEU A 410 -20.00 -9.31 -14.93
C LEU A 410 -19.73 -10.81 -14.99
N ARG A 411 -18.76 -11.20 -15.80
CA ARG A 411 -18.24 -12.55 -15.81
C ARG A 411 -17.30 -12.71 -14.64
N LEU A 412 -17.55 -13.69 -13.76
CA LEU A 412 -16.67 -14.08 -12.69
C LEU A 412 -15.67 -15.13 -13.22
N ASP A 413 -14.38 -14.89 -13.04
CA ASP A 413 -13.34 -15.71 -13.64
C ASP A 413 -12.10 -15.82 -12.73
N VAL A 414 -11.50 -17.01 -12.68
CA VAL A 414 -10.24 -17.28 -11.98
C VAL A 414 -9.12 -16.38 -12.49
N LYS A 415 -9.10 -16.03 -13.77
CA LYS A 415 -8.13 -15.11 -14.37
C LYS A 415 -8.06 -13.79 -13.58
N ASN A 416 -9.21 -13.21 -13.25
CA ASN A 416 -9.27 -11.94 -12.52
C ASN A 416 -8.72 -12.10 -11.09
N MET A 417 -9.04 -13.23 -10.42
CA MET A 417 -8.52 -13.53 -9.08
C MET A 417 -6.99 -13.66 -9.07
N VAL A 418 -6.43 -14.36 -10.06
CA VAL A 418 -4.99 -14.57 -10.20
C VAL A 418 -4.27 -13.25 -10.51
N GLN A 419 -4.80 -12.46 -11.44
CA GLN A 419 -4.20 -11.20 -11.84
C GLN A 419 -4.29 -10.13 -10.75
N SER A 420 -5.41 -10.04 -10.03
CA SER A 420 -5.54 -9.11 -8.91
C SER A 420 -4.62 -9.50 -7.75
N LEU A 421 -4.50 -10.78 -7.42
CA LEU A 421 -3.57 -11.23 -6.39
C LEU A 421 -2.12 -10.95 -6.76
N ALA A 422 -1.70 -11.19 -8.01
CA ALA A 422 -0.37 -10.82 -8.49
C ALA A 422 -0.11 -9.29 -8.48
N THR A 423 -1.17 -8.48 -8.55
CA THR A 423 -1.07 -7.01 -8.49
C THR A 423 -0.97 -6.49 -7.07
N TYR A 424 -1.77 -7.04 -6.16
CA TYR A 424 -1.96 -6.50 -4.81
C TYR A 424 -1.37 -7.39 -3.71
N PHE A 425 -1.00 -8.66 -3.99
CA PHE A 425 -0.50 -9.67 -3.03
C PHE A 425 -1.30 -9.74 -1.70
N ASP A 426 -2.57 -9.38 -1.76
CA ASP A 426 -3.46 -9.20 -0.62
C ASP A 426 -4.60 -10.23 -0.66
N PRO A 427 -4.77 -11.05 0.39
CA PRO A 427 -5.81 -12.07 0.42
C PRO A 427 -7.22 -11.50 0.37
N GLU A 428 -7.44 -10.25 0.82
CA GLU A 428 -8.73 -9.59 0.76
C GLU A 428 -9.03 -8.95 -0.60
N ARG A 429 -8.03 -8.80 -1.48
CA ARG A 429 -8.16 -8.22 -2.82
C ARG A 429 -8.02 -9.25 -3.94
N ILE A 430 -8.58 -10.44 -3.74
CA ILE A 430 -8.69 -11.51 -4.77
C ILE A 430 -10.04 -11.33 -5.49
N TYR A 431 -10.06 -10.45 -6.47
CA TYR A 431 -11.26 -10.02 -7.15
C TYR A 431 -11.71 -10.99 -8.24
N PRO A 432 -12.98 -11.47 -8.24
CA PRO A 432 -13.47 -12.40 -9.26
C PRO A 432 -13.90 -11.73 -10.56
N ALA A 433 -14.21 -10.44 -10.54
CA ALA A 433 -14.71 -9.69 -11.70
C ALA A 433 -13.77 -8.54 -12.06
N ALA A 434 -13.76 -8.19 -13.35
CA ALA A 434 -13.01 -7.05 -13.85
C ALA A 434 -13.71 -6.39 -15.04
N VAL A 435 -13.49 -5.08 -15.19
CA VAL A 435 -13.89 -4.26 -16.34
C VAL A 435 -12.64 -3.54 -16.84
N GLU A 436 -12.28 -3.78 -18.11
CA GLU A 436 -11.24 -3.03 -18.80
C GLU A 436 -11.81 -1.68 -19.24
N VAL A 437 -11.12 -0.61 -18.90
CA VAL A 437 -11.50 0.77 -19.21
C VAL A 437 -10.40 1.42 -20.05
N VAL A 438 -10.80 2.08 -21.13
CA VAL A 438 -9.97 2.97 -21.94
C VAL A 438 -10.63 4.34 -21.94
N TYR A 439 -9.88 5.40 -21.65
CA TYR A 439 -10.36 6.77 -21.50
C TYR A 439 -9.49 7.80 -22.21
#